data_1fa5fd07ac08d73b0f554edc43bc4809
#
_entry.id   1fa5fd07ac08d73b0f554edc43bc4809
#
_cell.length_a   1.000
_cell.length_b   1.000
_cell.length_c   1.000
_cell.angle_alpha   90.00
_cell.angle_beta   90.00
_cell.angle_gamma   90.00
#
_symmetry.space_group_name_H-M   'P 1'
#
loop_
_entity.id
_entity.type
_entity.pdbx_description
1 polymer ?
#
loop_
_entity_poly.entity_id
_entity_poly.type
_entity_poly.pdbx_seq_one_letter_code
_entity_poly.pdbx_strand_id
1 'polypeptide(L)'
;MKFIVSSTALFSHLQAISRVINSRNSLPILDCFLFELRDGTLFMTASDNDTTLSTSIEVNESDSDGRFAVSSKTLLEALKEIPEQPLNFHIETSNMEITVEYQNGKYSLMGQNADEYPQAQELGNNAVQVTMGADILMNGVNRSLFATADDELRPVMNGIYFDISTEDITLVASDGHKLVRCKTYAAHGAEKAAFLLKGLLPKEQGDVQIGFDDRNAMFTLENYQMVCRLIEGRYPNYNSVIPQNNPHRAIIDRGMFISALRRVSVFSSQSSSLIKLSLSENQMKISAQDIDFSTSAEETIVCQYGGNPMSIGFKSSFLIDILNNISAQNIIIELADPSRAGVIVPEEQEENEDLLMLLMPMMLND
;
A
#
# COMPACT_ATOMS: atom_id res chain seq x y z
N MET A 1 6.89 37.35 -8.62
CA MET A 1 5.79 36.41 -8.84
C MET A 1 4.87 36.47 -7.64
N LYS A 2 3.56 36.65 -7.84
CA LYS A 2 2.56 36.71 -6.76
C LYS A 2 1.36 35.85 -7.14
N PHE A 3 0.74 35.25 -6.12
CA PHE A 3 -0.53 34.54 -6.29
C PHE A 3 -1.30 34.44 -4.97
N ILE A 4 -2.61 34.22 -5.07
CA ILE A 4 -3.51 34.05 -3.93
C ILE A 4 -4.14 32.65 -4.00
N VAL A 5 -4.09 31.90 -2.88
CA VAL A 5 -4.61 30.54 -2.78
C VAL A 5 -5.28 30.29 -1.43
N SER A 6 -6.28 29.41 -1.36
CA SER A 6 -6.91 28.97 -0.10
C SER A 6 -5.90 28.21 0.76
N SER A 7 -5.83 28.51 2.06
CA SER A 7 -4.93 27.84 3.02
C SER A 7 -5.24 26.36 3.18
N THR A 8 -6.52 25.99 3.30
CA THR A 8 -6.94 24.60 3.49
C THR A 8 -6.82 23.78 2.21
N ALA A 9 -7.14 24.37 1.05
CA ALA A 9 -6.95 23.70 -0.24
C ALA A 9 -5.45 23.40 -0.46
N LEU A 10 -4.60 24.41 -0.28
CA LEU A 10 -3.15 24.22 -0.40
C LEU A 10 -2.63 23.16 0.58
N PHE A 11 -3.01 23.25 1.85
CA PHE A 11 -2.56 22.28 2.87
C PHE A 11 -2.98 20.84 2.54
N SER A 12 -4.24 20.62 2.14
CA SER A 12 -4.74 19.27 1.82
C SER A 12 -3.99 18.65 0.65
N HIS A 13 -3.74 19.40 -0.41
CA HIS A 13 -2.99 18.93 -1.57
C HIS A 13 -1.52 18.65 -1.24
N LEU A 14 -0.85 19.55 -0.50
CA LEU A 14 0.53 19.34 -0.07
C LEU A 14 0.67 18.17 0.90
N GLN A 15 -0.29 17.99 1.81
CA GLN A 15 -0.32 16.84 2.73
C GLN A 15 -0.46 15.51 1.97
N ALA A 16 -1.27 15.49 0.91
CA ALA A 16 -1.42 14.29 0.08
C ALA A 16 -0.11 13.91 -0.61
N ILE A 17 0.55 14.87 -1.29
CA ILE A 17 1.78 14.59 -2.03
C ILE A 17 3.01 14.42 -1.13
N SER A 18 3.01 14.95 0.10
CA SER A 18 4.14 14.85 1.02
C SER A 18 4.51 13.40 1.40
N ARG A 19 3.59 12.47 1.22
CA ARG A 19 3.78 11.04 1.54
C ARG A 19 4.89 10.38 0.72
N VAL A 20 5.23 10.96 -0.42
CA VAL A 20 6.34 10.49 -1.28
C VAL A 20 7.69 10.91 -0.71
N ILE A 21 7.75 12.02 0.04
CA ILE A 21 9.02 12.55 0.54
C ILE A 21 9.61 11.59 1.59
N ASN A 22 10.75 11.01 1.26
CA ASN A 22 11.46 10.09 2.14
C ASN A 22 12.36 10.88 3.12
N SER A 23 12.49 10.39 4.36
CA SER A 23 13.39 10.98 5.36
C SER A 23 14.89 10.81 5.06
N ARG A 24 15.25 10.05 4.02
CA ARG A 24 16.62 9.73 3.62
C ARG A 24 16.87 10.00 2.14
N ASN A 25 16.43 11.16 1.65
CA ASN A 25 16.66 11.54 0.26
C ASN A 25 18.16 11.74 -0.03
N SER A 26 18.58 11.27 -1.20
CA SER A 26 19.97 11.45 -1.67
C SER A 26 20.26 12.88 -2.13
N LEU A 27 19.25 13.60 -2.59
CA LEU A 27 19.30 14.97 -3.05
C LEU A 27 18.51 15.87 -2.10
N PRO A 28 19.12 16.92 -1.50
CA PRO A 28 18.43 17.80 -0.56
C PRO A 28 17.18 18.50 -1.14
N ILE A 29 17.15 18.75 -2.45
CA ILE A 29 16.00 19.40 -3.10
C ILE A 29 14.74 18.52 -3.06
N LEU A 30 14.87 17.20 -2.90
CA LEU A 30 13.73 16.29 -2.76
C LEU A 30 13.04 16.40 -1.38
N ASP A 31 13.62 17.11 -0.43
CA ASP A 31 12.95 17.49 0.81
C ASP A 31 12.00 18.69 0.60
N CYS A 32 11.97 19.22 -0.62
CA CYS A 32 11.13 20.36 -1.00
C CYS A 32 9.94 19.90 -1.84
N PHE A 33 8.88 20.72 -1.81
CA PHE A 33 7.88 20.73 -2.88
C PHE A 33 8.38 21.60 -4.03
N LEU A 34 8.17 21.17 -5.25
CA LEU A 34 8.24 21.98 -6.44
C LEU A 34 6.89 22.67 -6.66
N PHE A 35 6.90 23.97 -6.81
CA PHE A 35 5.75 24.80 -7.22
C PHE A 35 5.99 25.33 -8.62
N GLU A 36 4.99 25.19 -9.49
CA GLU A 36 4.98 25.77 -10.82
C GLU A 36 3.63 26.45 -11.06
N LEU A 37 3.65 27.74 -11.23
CA LEU A 37 2.46 28.52 -11.59
C LEU A 37 2.45 28.75 -13.10
N ARG A 38 1.36 28.31 -13.75
CA ARG A 38 1.14 28.48 -15.19
C ARG A 38 -0.33 28.78 -15.44
N ASP A 39 -0.60 29.84 -16.16
CA ASP A 39 -1.96 30.22 -16.61
C ASP A 39 -3.02 30.18 -15.47
N GLY A 40 -2.68 30.66 -14.28
CA GLY A 40 -3.60 30.70 -13.12
C GLY A 40 -3.79 29.36 -12.42
N THR A 41 -3.03 28.31 -12.81
CA THR A 41 -3.03 27.01 -12.15
C THR A 41 -1.69 26.78 -11.45
N LEU A 42 -1.75 26.45 -10.16
CA LEU A 42 -0.58 26.09 -9.35
C LEU A 42 -0.41 24.57 -9.35
N PHE A 43 0.65 24.11 -10.01
CA PHE A 43 1.09 22.71 -9.97
C PHE A 43 2.07 22.52 -8.81
N MET A 44 1.88 21.45 -8.07
CA MET A 44 2.72 21.10 -6.92
C MET A 44 3.21 19.67 -7.08
N THR A 45 4.51 19.46 -6.90
CA THR A 45 5.15 18.14 -7.07
C THR A 45 6.03 17.81 -5.88
N ALA A 46 5.99 16.53 -5.49
CA ALA A 46 6.88 15.90 -4.53
C ALA A 46 7.50 14.63 -5.14
N SER A 47 8.74 14.32 -4.83
CA SER A 47 9.44 13.15 -5.38
C SER A 47 10.46 12.57 -4.40
N ASP A 48 10.75 11.26 -4.54
CA ASP A 48 11.81 10.55 -3.82
C ASP A 48 12.85 9.87 -4.74
N ASN A 49 12.98 10.26 -5.99
CA ASN A 49 13.73 9.69 -7.12
C ASN A 49 12.99 8.55 -7.88
N ASP A 50 12.28 7.67 -7.19
CA ASP A 50 11.60 6.52 -7.80
C ASP A 50 10.12 6.78 -8.03
N THR A 51 9.54 7.65 -7.18
CA THR A 51 8.13 8.02 -7.24
C THR A 51 7.98 9.52 -7.27
N THR A 52 7.20 10.04 -8.18
CA THR A 52 6.82 11.45 -8.26
C THR A 52 5.31 11.55 -8.14
N LEU A 53 4.84 12.39 -7.23
CA LEU A 53 3.43 12.67 -7.04
C LEU A 53 3.18 14.15 -7.27
N SER A 54 2.30 14.49 -8.20
CA SER A 54 1.92 15.86 -8.54
C SER A 54 0.42 16.07 -8.39
N THR A 55 0.07 17.33 -8.13
CA THR A 55 -1.32 17.78 -8.03
C THR A 55 -1.41 19.21 -8.50
N SER A 56 -2.63 19.69 -8.75
CA SER A 56 -2.85 21.07 -9.18
C SER A 56 -4.08 21.68 -8.51
N ILE A 57 -4.05 22.98 -8.30
CA ILE A 57 -5.18 23.80 -7.84
C ILE A 57 -5.24 25.09 -8.64
N GLU A 58 -6.44 25.60 -8.88
CA GLU A 58 -6.61 26.95 -9.42
C GLU A 58 -6.29 27.98 -8.35
N VAL A 59 -5.58 29.05 -8.72
CA VAL A 59 -5.34 30.18 -7.83
C VAL A 59 -6.35 31.29 -8.09
N ASN A 60 -6.71 32.04 -7.06
CA ASN A 60 -7.71 33.11 -7.19
C ASN A 60 -7.21 34.27 -8.04
N GLU A 61 -5.93 34.63 -7.89
CA GLU A 61 -5.26 35.72 -8.61
C GLU A 61 -3.77 35.38 -8.80
N SER A 62 -3.19 35.79 -9.92
CA SER A 62 -1.76 35.70 -10.19
C SER A 62 -1.27 36.86 -11.06
N ASP A 63 0.00 37.25 -10.88
CA ASP A 63 0.62 38.34 -11.66
C ASP A 63 1.58 37.85 -12.75
N SER A 64 2.17 36.69 -12.58
CA SER A 64 3.16 36.11 -13.50
C SER A 64 3.40 34.63 -13.23
N ASP A 65 3.68 33.91 -14.30
CA ASP A 65 4.12 32.53 -14.23
C ASP A 65 5.52 32.41 -13.63
N GLY A 66 5.83 31.22 -13.12
CA GLY A 66 7.14 30.96 -12.55
C GLY A 66 7.19 29.64 -11.77
N ARG A 67 8.40 29.29 -11.33
CA ARG A 67 8.61 28.07 -10.55
C ARG A 67 9.66 28.26 -9.44
N PHE A 68 9.48 27.55 -8.33
CA PHE A 68 10.39 27.56 -7.19
C PHE A 68 10.22 26.27 -6.39
N ALA A 69 11.23 25.92 -5.61
CA ALA A 69 11.12 24.85 -4.64
C ALA A 69 11.16 25.38 -3.21
N VAL A 70 10.41 24.74 -2.30
CA VAL A 70 10.28 25.19 -0.90
C VAL A 70 10.25 24.00 0.05
N SER A 71 10.88 24.12 1.23
CA SER A 71 10.92 23.07 2.24
C SER A 71 9.53 22.54 2.59
N SER A 72 9.30 21.27 2.33
CA SER A 72 8.02 20.60 2.57
C SER A 72 7.64 20.60 4.04
N LYS A 73 8.59 20.26 4.91
CA LYS A 73 8.38 20.21 6.36
C LYS A 73 7.99 21.57 6.91
N THR A 74 8.77 22.60 6.61
CA THR A 74 8.53 23.94 7.16
C THR A 74 7.20 24.50 6.69
N LEU A 75 6.87 24.30 5.38
CA LEU A 75 5.62 24.82 4.82
C LEU A 75 4.41 24.08 5.40
N LEU A 76 4.44 22.75 5.51
CA LEU A 76 3.34 21.96 6.09
C LEU A 76 3.10 22.29 7.56
N GLU A 77 4.16 22.41 8.36
CA GLU A 77 4.05 22.78 9.77
C GLU A 77 3.43 24.18 9.95
N ALA A 78 3.79 25.13 9.09
CA ALA A 78 3.21 26.48 9.11
C ALA A 78 1.73 26.47 8.67
N LEU A 79 1.39 25.79 7.57
CA LEU A 79 0.03 25.75 7.03
C LEU A 79 -0.96 25.03 7.93
N LYS A 80 -0.52 24.00 8.65
CA LYS A 80 -1.36 23.18 9.54
C LYS A 80 -2.10 24.01 10.59
N GLU A 81 -1.50 25.06 11.08
CA GLU A 81 -2.04 25.90 12.15
C GLU A 81 -2.83 27.13 11.62
N ILE A 82 -2.92 27.31 10.29
CA ILE A 82 -3.65 28.41 9.66
C ILE A 82 -5.09 27.97 9.35
N PRO A 83 -6.12 28.64 9.91
CA PRO A 83 -7.51 28.36 9.55
C PRO A 83 -7.80 28.77 8.10
N GLU A 84 -8.95 28.35 7.56
CA GLU A 84 -9.37 28.69 6.20
C GLU A 84 -9.35 30.19 5.96
N GLN A 85 -8.49 30.62 5.06
CA GLN A 85 -8.35 32.00 4.60
C GLN A 85 -7.51 32.09 3.33
N PRO A 86 -7.58 33.18 2.57
CA PRO A 86 -6.66 33.41 1.46
C PRO A 86 -5.23 33.66 1.99
N LEU A 87 -4.26 33.00 1.32
CA LEU A 87 -2.83 33.23 1.51
C LEU A 87 -2.28 33.98 0.30
N ASN A 88 -1.59 35.08 0.56
CA ASN A 88 -0.91 35.87 -0.48
C ASN A 88 0.57 35.44 -0.53
N PHE A 89 0.95 34.75 -1.55
CA PHE A 89 2.33 34.41 -1.82
C PHE A 89 3.03 35.49 -2.63
N HIS A 90 4.19 35.87 -2.16
CA HIS A 90 5.08 36.80 -2.88
C HIS A 90 6.47 36.15 -2.95
N ILE A 91 6.93 35.85 -4.16
CA ILE A 91 8.22 35.23 -4.44
C ILE A 91 9.12 36.24 -5.15
N GLU A 92 10.23 36.62 -4.51
CA GLU A 92 11.28 37.44 -5.10
C GLU A 92 12.23 36.50 -5.87
N THR A 93 12.15 36.54 -7.19
CA THR A 93 12.88 35.60 -8.05
C THR A 93 14.40 35.84 -8.08
N SER A 94 14.86 36.99 -7.65
CA SER A 94 16.29 37.36 -7.64
C SER A 94 17.07 36.67 -6.52
N ASN A 95 16.44 36.42 -5.37
CA ASN A 95 17.05 35.84 -4.18
C ASN A 95 16.28 34.64 -3.62
N MET A 96 15.19 34.24 -4.28
CA MET A 96 14.31 33.13 -3.86
C MET A 96 13.68 33.34 -2.48
N GLU A 97 13.50 34.55 -2.02
CA GLU A 97 12.75 34.85 -0.80
C GLU A 97 11.25 34.69 -1.06
N ILE A 98 10.57 33.92 -0.23
CA ILE A 98 9.14 33.64 -0.28
C ILE A 98 8.51 34.32 0.94
N THR A 99 7.64 35.27 0.74
CA THR A 99 6.81 35.85 1.80
C THR A 99 5.38 35.34 1.63
N VAL A 100 4.79 34.80 2.69
CA VAL A 100 3.39 34.41 2.74
C VAL A 100 2.66 35.26 3.75
N GLU A 101 1.70 36.05 3.26
CA GLU A 101 0.88 36.95 4.08
C GLU A 101 -0.53 36.34 4.25
N TYR A 102 -1.04 36.40 5.47
CA TYR A 102 -2.38 36.00 5.84
C TYR A 102 -3.00 37.04 6.78
N GLN A 103 -4.29 36.88 7.13
CA GLN A 103 -5.08 37.93 7.79
C GLN A 103 -4.39 38.59 9.00
N ASN A 104 -3.67 37.86 9.82
CA ASN A 104 -3.13 38.31 11.09
C ASN A 104 -1.59 38.26 11.16
N GLY A 105 -0.92 37.95 10.06
CA GLY A 105 0.54 37.85 10.09
C GLY A 105 1.18 37.55 8.75
N LYS A 106 2.48 37.37 8.81
CA LYS A 106 3.28 36.90 7.68
C LYS A 106 4.45 36.07 8.16
N TYR A 107 4.93 35.22 7.30
CA TYR A 107 6.20 34.55 7.48
C TYR A 107 7.01 34.54 6.20
N SER A 108 8.33 34.46 6.34
CA SER A 108 9.25 34.41 5.20
C SER A 108 10.00 33.07 5.21
N LEU A 109 10.16 32.50 4.03
CA LEU A 109 10.88 31.26 3.78
C LEU A 109 11.91 31.49 2.69
N MET A 110 13.00 30.75 2.71
CA MET A 110 13.94 30.69 1.60
C MET A 110 13.55 29.56 0.67
N GLY A 111 13.25 29.90 -0.56
CA GLY A 111 13.08 28.94 -1.65
C GLY A 111 14.43 28.48 -2.21
N GLN A 112 14.37 27.51 -3.12
CA GLN A 112 15.49 26.99 -3.89
C GLN A 112 15.18 27.08 -5.39
N ASN A 113 16.24 27.07 -6.20
CA ASN A 113 16.08 27.07 -7.65
C ASN A 113 15.39 25.77 -8.10
N ALA A 114 14.26 25.90 -8.78
CA ALA A 114 13.49 24.79 -9.31
C ALA A 114 14.20 24.01 -10.45
N ASP A 115 15.21 24.59 -11.09
CA ASP A 115 15.96 23.96 -12.18
C ASP A 115 16.72 22.70 -11.72
N GLU A 116 17.02 22.61 -10.43
CA GLU A 116 17.67 21.46 -9.82
C GLU A 116 16.70 20.32 -9.46
N TYR A 117 15.38 20.58 -9.54
CA TYR A 117 14.37 19.58 -9.20
C TYR A 117 14.27 18.53 -10.33
N PRO A 118 14.33 17.22 -10.02
CA PRO A 118 14.23 16.18 -11.03
C PRO A 118 12.92 16.27 -11.81
N GLN A 119 13.01 16.09 -13.11
CA GLN A 119 11.81 16.05 -13.95
C GLN A 119 11.09 14.71 -13.74
N ALA A 120 9.75 14.77 -13.70
CA ALA A 120 8.93 13.59 -13.68
C ALA A 120 9.20 12.72 -14.93
N GLN A 121 9.22 11.41 -14.73
CA GLN A 121 9.33 10.46 -15.83
C GLN A 121 8.06 10.49 -16.67
N GLU A 122 8.20 10.35 -17.98
CA GLU A 122 7.08 10.22 -18.90
C GLU A 122 6.97 8.76 -19.38
N LEU A 123 5.77 8.33 -19.71
CA LEU A 123 5.55 7.03 -20.29
C LEU A 123 5.97 7.00 -21.77
N GLY A 124 6.50 5.88 -22.20
CA GLY A 124 6.81 5.64 -23.62
C GLY A 124 5.55 5.60 -24.50
N ASN A 125 5.74 5.75 -25.81
CA ASN A 125 4.64 5.77 -26.79
C ASN A 125 3.81 4.48 -26.86
N ASN A 126 4.33 3.38 -26.34
CA ASN A 126 3.67 2.06 -26.33
C ASN A 126 3.12 1.68 -24.95
N ALA A 127 2.83 2.66 -24.12
CA ALA A 127 2.29 2.40 -22.79
C ALA A 127 0.92 1.71 -22.86
N VAL A 128 0.74 0.66 -22.08
CA VAL A 128 -0.54 -0.01 -21.90
C VAL A 128 -1.42 0.84 -20.98
N GLN A 129 -2.71 0.93 -21.29
CA GLN A 129 -3.67 1.71 -20.51
C GLN A 129 -4.76 0.81 -19.94
N VAL A 130 -5.11 1.03 -18.67
CA VAL A 130 -6.18 0.35 -17.94
C VAL A 130 -6.93 1.37 -17.09
N THR A 131 -8.24 1.21 -16.96
CA THR A 131 -9.07 2.04 -16.07
C THR A 131 -9.73 1.16 -15.02
N MET A 132 -9.73 1.59 -13.77
CA MET A 132 -10.44 0.91 -12.69
C MET A 132 -10.87 1.89 -11.59
N GLY A 133 -11.86 1.52 -10.79
CA GLY A 133 -12.27 2.32 -9.65
C GLY A 133 -11.15 2.49 -8.63
N ALA A 134 -10.98 3.68 -8.10
CA ALA A 134 -9.94 3.99 -7.11
C ALA A 134 -10.12 3.17 -5.82
N ASP A 135 -11.36 2.92 -5.41
CA ASP A 135 -11.71 2.08 -4.27
C ASP A 135 -11.27 0.61 -4.47
N ILE A 136 -11.48 0.06 -5.68
CA ILE A 136 -11.06 -1.29 -6.05
C ILE A 136 -9.53 -1.39 -6.02
N LEU A 137 -8.84 -0.43 -6.64
CA LEU A 137 -7.38 -0.38 -6.63
C LEU A 137 -6.83 -0.28 -5.21
N MET A 138 -7.38 0.62 -4.40
CA MET A 138 -6.95 0.82 -3.01
C MET A 138 -7.20 -0.41 -2.13
N ASN A 139 -8.35 -1.07 -2.28
CA ASN A 139 -8.64 -2.30 -1.57
C ASN A 139 -7.63 -3.40 -1.94
N GLY A 140 -7.38 -3.60 -3.22
CA GLY A 140 -6.40 -4.58 -3.69
C GLY A 140 -4.99 -4.30 -3.18
N VAL A 141 -4.53 -3.06 -3.25
CA VAL A 141 -3.21 -2.64 -2.74
C VAL A 141 -3.11 -2.82 -1.22
N ASN A 142 -4.09 -2.33 -0.45
CA ASN A 142 -4.07 -2.45 1.01
C ASN A 142 -4.09 -3.91 1.47
N ARG A 143 -4.89 -4.76 0.82
CA ARG A 143 -4.97 -6.21 1.11
C ARG A 143 -3.71 -6.97 0.70
N SER A 144 -2.87 -6.42 -0.18
CA SER A 144 -1.67 -7.08 -0.67
C SER A 144 -0.38 -6.58 -0.01
N LEU A 145 -0.31 -5.30 0.35
CA LEU A 145 0.92 -4.64 0.79
C LEU A 145 1.60 -5.31 2.00
N PHE A 146 0.83 -5.82 2.97
CA PHE A 146 1.39 -6.48 4.16
C PHE A 146 2.14 -7.79 3.84
N ALA A 147 1.92 -8.35 2.67
CA ALA A 147 2.55 -9.59 2.23
C ALA A 147 3.83 -9.37 1.40
N THR A 148 4.19 -8.12 1.07
CA THR A 148 5.46 -7.83 0.40
C THR A 148 6.65 -8.10 1.33
N ALA A 149 7.81 -8.39 0.75
CA ALA A 149 9.08 -8.50 1.47
C ALA A 149 9.75 -7.14 1.63
N ASP A 150 10.79 -7.11 2.46
CA ASP A 150 11.82 -6.06 2.50
C ASP A 150 13.17 -6.78 2.39
N ASP A 151 13.52 -7.21 1.17
CA ASP A 151 14.65 -8.09 0.89
C ASP A 151 15.44 -7.58 -0.31
N GLU A 152 16.63 -7.05 -0.05
CA GLU A 152 17.53 -6.53 -1.07
C GLU A 152 18.02 -7.59 -2.07
N LEU A 153 18.02 -8.87 -1.68
CA LEU A 153 18.44 -9.98 -2.54
C LEU A 153 17.34 -10.43 -3.50
N ARG A 154 16.09 -10.12 -3.18
CA ARG A 154 14.93 -10.47 -4.00
C ARG A 154 14.03 -9.25 -4.23
N PRO A 155 14.50 -8.22 -4.95
CA PRO A 155 13.75 -6.97 -5.13
C PRO A 155 12.33 -7.16 -5.68
N VAL A 156 12.12 -8.18 -6.52
CA VAL A 156 10.81 -8.51 -7.09
C VAL A 156 9.76 -8.89 -6.03
N MET A 157 10.17 -9.29 -4.82
CA MET A 157 9.27 -9.59 -3.71
C MET A 157 8.90 -8.35 -2.88
N ASN A 158 9.56 -7.21 -3.12
CA ASN A 158 9.34 -5.97 -2.36
C ASN A 158 8.17 -5.13 -2.88
N GLY A 159 7.47 -5.62 -3.88
CA GLY A 159 6.34 -4.93 -4.50
C GLY A 159 5.12 -5.80 -4.70
N ILE A 160 4.06 -5.17 -5.18
CA ILE A 160 2.82 -5.81 -5.59
C ILE A 160 2.88 -6.05 -7.09
N TYR A 161 2.69 -7.30 -7.50
CA TYR A 161 2.62 -7.70 -8.89
C TYR A 161 1.20 -7.55 -9.40
N PHE A 162 1.03 -6.75 -10.44
CA PHE A 162 -0.21 -6.57 -11.16
C PHE A 162 -0.20 -7.49 -12.38
N ASP A 163 -1.07 -8.47 -12.39
CA ASP A 163 -1.30 -9.41 -13.49
C ASP A 163 -2.63 -9.05 -14.17
N ILE A 164 -2.54 -8.52 -15.36
CA ILE A 164 -3.67 -7.97 -16.11
C ILE A 164 -4.04 -8.94 -17.23
N SER A 165 -5.31 -9.27 -17.31
CA SER A 165 -5.88 -10.08 -18.38
C SER A 165 -7.07 -9.37 -19.05
N THR A 166 -7.65 -9.99 -20.05
CA THR A 166 -8.89 -9.51 -20.70
C THR A 166 -10.16 -9.80 -19.90
N GLU A 167 -10.04 -10.48 -18.76
CA GLU A 167 -11.17 -10.89 -17.91
C GLU A 167 -11.09 -10.29 -16.50
N ASP A 168 -9.87 -10.05 -16.01
CA ASP A 168 -9.62 -9.63 -14.64
C ASP A 168 -8.31 -8.87 -14.46
N ILE A 169 -8.16 -8.25 -13.30
CA ILE A 169 -6.89 -7.74 -12.78
C ILE A 169 -6.61 -8.45 -11.46
N THR A 170 -5.44 -9.05 -11.36
CA THR A 170 -4.99 -9.77 -10.17
C THR A 170 -3.79 -9.07 -9.54
N LEU A 171 -3.90 -8.71 -8.27
CA LEU A 171 -2.81 -8.17 -7.46
C LEU A 171 -2.23 -9.30 -6.61
N VAL A 172 -0.91 -9.48 -6.67
CA VAL A 172 -0.22 -10.53 -5.93
C VAL A 172 0.95 -9.95 -5.16
N ALA A 173 1.10 -10.34 -3.91
CA ALA A 173 2.27 -10.05 -3.10
C ALA A 173 2.69 -11.28 -2.30
N SER A 174 4.01 -11.46 -2.10
CA SER A 174 4.54 -12.56 -1.32
C SER A 174 5.94 -12.22 -0.79
N ASP A 175 6.26 -12.70 0.41
CA ASP A 175 7.61 -12.68 0.99
C ASP A 175 8.30 -14.07 0.99
N GLY A 176 7.62 -15.07 0.40
CA GLY A 176 8.05 -16.46 0.38
C GLY A 176 7.51 -17.30 1.55
N HIS A 177 6.93 -16.68 2.58
CA HIS A 177 6.27 -17.35 3.71
C HIS A 177 4.76 -17.20 3.68
N LYS A 178 4.27 -16.09 3.21
CA LYS A 178 2.86 -15.80 2.96
C LYS A 178 2.68 -15.27 1.55
N LEU A 179 1.49 -15.43 1.01
CA LEU A 179 1.10 -14.89 -0.30
C LEU A 179 -0.34 -14.40 -0.22
N VAL A 180 -0.58 -13.29 -0.88
CA VAL A 180 -1.93 -12.77 -1.13
C VAL A 180 -2.15 -12.72 -2.63
N ARG A 181 -3.30 -13.22 -3.08
CA ARG A 181 -3.84 -13.02 -4.42
C ARG A 181 -5.21 -12.34 -4.26
N CYS A 182 -5.30 -11.12 -4.72
CA CYS A 182 -6.54 -10.35 -4.78
C CYS A 182 -6.91 -10.15 -6.25
N LYS A 183 -7.93 -10.85 -6.72
CA LYS A 183 -8.42 -10.77 -8.09
C LYS A 183 -9.71 -9.96 -8.12
N THR A 184 -9.81 -9.03 -9.08
CA THR A 184 -11.04 -8.29 -9.36
C THR A 184 -11.50 -8.53 -10.78
N TYR A 185 -12.80 -8.76 -10.94
CA TYR A 185 -13.49 -8.89 -12.23
C TYR A 185 -14.21 -7.58 -12.63
N ALA A 186 -14.17 -6.57 -11.77
CA ALA A 186 -14.74 -5.25 -12.05
C ALA A 186 -13.89 -4.39 -12.99
N ALA A 187 -12.65 -4.83 -13.27
CA ALA A 187 -11.74 -4.18 -14.20
C ALA A 187 -10.91 -5.23 -14.95
N HIS A 188 -10.51 -4.89 -16.18
CA HIS A 188 -9.71 -5.76 -17.03
C HIS A 188 -8.88 -4.93 -18.01
N GLY A 189 -7.86 -5.54 -18.62
CA GLY A 189 -7.09 -4.93 -19.69
C GLY A 189 -7.66 -5.23 -21.09
N ALA A 190 -7.17 -4.50 -22.09
CA ALA A 190 -7.43 -4.82 -23.50
C ALA A 190 -6.62 -6.04 -23.97
N GLU A 191 -5.48 -6.29 -23.32
CA GLU A 191 -4.56 -7.38 -23.61
C GLU A 191 -3.87 -7.86 -22.34
N LYS A 192 -3.16 -8.98 -22.43
CA LYS A 192 -2.33 -9.47 -21.32
C LYS A 192 -1.14 -8.55 -21.09
N ALA A 193 -1.02 -8.07 -19.87
CA ALA A 193 0.08 -7.24 -19.43
C ALA A 193 0.39 -7.44 -17.94
N ALA A 194 1.55 -7.01 -17.49
CA ALA A 194 1.89 -7.09 -16.07
C ALA A 194 2.95 -6.06 -15.70
N PHE A 195 2.91 -5.59 -14.46
CA PHE A 195 3.94 -4.73 -13.88
C PHE A 195 4.10 -4.98 -12.38
N LEU A 196 5.19 -4.48 -11.80
CA LEU A 196 5.52 -4.67 -10.40
C LEU A 196 5.77 -3.31 -9.75
N LEU A 197 4.95 -2.97 -8.76
CA LEU A 197 4.90 -1.66 -8.12
C LEU A 197 5.27 -1.75 -6.64
N LYS A 198 6.19 -0.88 -6.20
CA LYS A 198 6.42 -0.62 -4.77
C LYS A 198 5.51 0.54 -4.38
N GLY A 199 4.28 0.25 -3.91
CA GLY A 199 3.24 1.21 -3.99
C GLY A 199 2.82 1.96 -2.75
N LEU A 200 2.53 3.25 -2.95
CA LEU A 200 1.68 4.09 -2.12
C LEU A 200 0.75 4.83 -3.09
N LEU A 201 -0.56 4.72 -2.91
CA LEU A 201 -1.55 5.46 -3.69
C LEU A 201 -2.26 6.48 -2.79
N PRO A 202 -2.61 7.68 -3.29
CA PRO A 202 -3.45 8.62 -2.58
C PRO A 202 -4.86 8.04 -2.37
N LYS A 203 -5.50 8.41 -1.26
CA LYS A 203 -6.89 8.02 -0.97
C LYS A 203 -7.83 9.03 -1.63
N GLU A 204 -8.30 8.73 -2.80
CA GLU A 204 -9.25 9.54 -3.56
C GLU A 204 -10.43 8.69 -4.02
N GLN A 205 -11.51 9.34 -4.48
CA GLN A 205 -12.69 8.69 -5.05
C GLN A 205 -12.69 8.90 -6.58
N GLY A 206 -13.32 8.02 -7.31
CA GLY A 206 -13.45 8.10 -8.77
C GLY A 206 -12.71 7.01 -9.51
N ASP A 207 -12.54 7.18 -10.81
CA ASP A 207 -11.83 6.23 -11.66
C ASP A 207 -10.36 6.62 -11.80
N VAL A 208 -9.49 5.66 -11.63
CA VAL A 208 -8.05 5.78 -11.86
C VAL A 208 -7.71 5.29 -13.25
N GLN A 209 -7.02 6.13 -14.02
CA GLN A 209 -6.36 5.71 -15.25
C GLN A 209 -4.94 5.26 -14.92
N ILE A 210 -4.62 4.02 -15.28
CA ILE A 210 -3.31 3.41 -15.05
C ILE A 210 -2.64 3.24 -16.40
N GLY A 211 -1.56 3.97 -16.64
CA GLY A 211 -0.68 3.77 -17.79
C GLY A 211 0.63 3.14 -17.33
N PHE A 212 1.22 2.23 -18.10
CA PHE A 212 2.53 1.69 -17.77
C PHE A 212 3.29 1.23 -19.00
N ASP A 213 4.61 1.29 -18.92
CA ASP A 213 5.55 0.77 -19.90
C ASP A 213 6.54 -0.20 -19.20
N ASP A 214 7.69 -0.46 -19.83
CA ASP A 214 8.70 -1.38 -19.29
C ASP A 214 9.42 -0.85 -18.05
N ARG A 215 9.31 0.45 -17.73
CA ARG A 215 10.09 1.10 -16.67
C ARG A 215 9.26 1.83 -15.65
N ASN A 216 8.13 2.40 -16.06
CA ASN A 216 7.34 3.30 -15.23
C ASN A 216 5.86 2.91 -15.26
N ALA A 217 5.17 3.18 -14.17
CA ALA A 217 3.71 3.22 -14.14
C ALA A 217 3.24 4.62 -13.75
N MET A 218 2.17 5.07 -14.39
CA MET A 218 1.51 6.34 -14.14
C MET A 218 0.07 6.10 -13.72
N PHE A 219 -0.32 6.71 -12.61
CA PHE A 219 -1.69 6.67 -12.09
C PHE A 219 -2.24 8.09 -12.15
N THR A 220 -3.33 8.29 -12.86
CA THR A 220 -3.99 9.59 -12.99
C THR A 220 -5.37 9.51 -12.39
N LEU A 221 -5.66 10.40 -11.45
CA LEU A 221 -6.91 10.48 -10.73
C LEU A 221 -7.25 11.94 -10.50
N GLU A 222 -8.27 12.47 -11.21
CA GLU A 222 -8.68 13.87 -11.14
C GLU A 222 -7.48 14.85 -11.20
N ASN A 223 -7.16 15.48 -10.07
CA ASN A 223 -6.10 16.48 -9.95
C ASN A 223 -4.77 15.88 -9.50
N TYR A 224 -4.67 14.56 -9.36
CA TYR A 224 -3.46 13.87 -8.91
C TYR A 224 -2.87 13.02 -10.04
N GLN A 225 -1.57 13.06 -10.14
CA GLN A 225 -0.81 12.18 -11.02
C GLN A 225 0.38 11.62 -10.23
N MET A 226 0.48 10.30 -10.20
CA MET A 226 1.62 9.60 -9.61
C MET A 226 2.37 8.85 -10.69
N VAL A 227 3.66 9.06 -10.79
CA VAL A 227 4.55 8.29 -11.64
C VAL A 227 5.52 7.53 -10.76
N CYS A 228 5.62 6.21 -10.95
CA CYS A 228 6.51 5.35 -10.19
C CYS A 228 7.41 4.56 -11.10
N ARG A 229 8.65 4.41 -10.70
CA ARG A 229 9.57 3.46 -11.31
C ARG A 229 9.14 2.03 -10.96
N LEU A 230 9.08 1.17 -11.95
CA LEU A 230 8.76 -0.24 -11.78
C LEU A 230 9.98 -1.01 -11.25
N ILE A 231 9.70 -2.06 -10.49
CA ILE A 231 10.74 -3.00 -10.03
C ILE A 231 11.09 -3.90 -11.21
N GLU A 232 12.35 -3.90 -11.60
CA GLU A 232 12.85 -4.73 -12.71
C GLU A 232 12.93 -6.21 -12.28
N GLY A 233 12.54 -7.10 -13.19
CA GLY A 233 12.67 -8.53 -13.02
C GLY A 233 11.37 -9.30 -13.29
N ARG A 234 11.49 -10.62 -13.32
CA ARG A 234 10.36 -11.52 -13.53
C ARG A 234 9.79 -11.96 -12.20
N TYR A 235 8.53 -11.66 -11.94
CA TYR A 235 7.81 -12.18 -10.78
C TYR A 235 7.68 -13.71 -10.86
N PRO A 236 7.86 -14.45 -9.74
CA PRO A 236 7.69 -15.91 -9.74
C PRO A 236 6.28 -16.34 -10.17
N ASN A 237 6.17 -17.52 -10.74
CA ASN A 237 4.85 -18.09 -11.05
C ASN A 237 4.08 -18.40 -9.75
N TYR A 238 3.33 -17.43 -9.28
CA TYR A 238 2.58 -17.53 -8.01
C TYR A 238 1.50 -18.62 -8.05
N ASN A 239 0.93 -18.93 -9.22
CA ASN A 239 -0.09 -19.96 -9.36
C ASN A 239 0.47 -21.37 -9.05
N SER A 240 1.77 -21.58 -9.24
CA SER A 240 2.39 -22.88 -8.98
C SER A 240 2.53 -23.24 -7.49
N VAL A 241 2.47 -22.24 -6.60
CA VAL A 241 2.60 -22.45 -5.15
C VAL A 241 1.25 -22.52 -4.43
N ILE A 242 0.15 -22.14 -5.11
CA ILE A 242 -1.20 -22.22 -4.56
C ILE A 242 -1.70 -23.65 -4.65
N PRO A 243 -1.98 -24.34 -3.52
CA PRO A 243 -2.50 -25.70 -3.53
C PRO A 243 -3.86 -25.77 -4.22
N GLN A 244 -4.03 -26.74 -5.12
CA GLN A 244 -5.29 -26.93 -5.86
C GLN A 244 -6.27 -27.84 -5.12
N ASN A 245 -5.78 -28.67 -4.18
CA ASN A 245 -6.57 -29.67 -3.48
C ASN A 245 -6.18 -29.72 -2.00
N ASN A 246 -6.86 -28.93 -1.20
CA ASN A 246 -6.79 -28.97 0.26
C ASN A 246 -8.12 -29.54 0.79
N PRO A 247 -8.19 -30.85 1.13
CA PRO A 247 -9.45 -31.52 1.42
C PRO A 247 -10.06 -31.16 2.78
N HIS A 248 -9.24 -30.65 3.70
CA HIS A 248 -9.67 -30.34 5.06
C HIS A 248 -10.08 -28.86 5.15
N ARG A 249 -11.38 -28.61 5.33
CA ARG A 249 -11.94 -27.25 5.43
C ARG A 249 -12.45 -26.99 6.85
N ALA A 250 -11.99 -25.90 7.46
CA ALA A 250 -12.49 -25.40 8.73
C ALA A 250 -13.10 -24.03 8.53
N ILE A 251 -14.38 -23.83 8.89
CA ILE A 251 -15.06 -22.53 8.88
C ILE A 251 -15.02 -21.96 10.30
N ILE A 252 -14.57 -20.73 10.44
CA ILE A 252 -14.24 -20.14 11.74
C ILE A 252 -14.68 -18.68 11.75
N ASP A 253 -15.29 -18.23 12.85
CA ASP A 253 -15.48 -16.81 13.11
C ASP A 253 -14.13 -16.11 13.23
N ARG A 254 -13.86 -15.16 12.34
CA ARG A 254 -12.58 -14.47 12.21
C ARG A 254 -12.23 -13.67 13.48
N GLY A 255 -13.21 -12.97 14.06
CA GLY A 255 -12.99 -12.13 15.24
C GLY A 255 -12.64 -12.96 16.47
N MET A 256 -13.33 -14.08 16.68
CA MET A 256 -13.03 -15.03 17.74
C MET A 256 -11.63 -15.61 17.56
N PHE A 257 -11.27 -15.99 16.32
CA PHE A 257 -9.98 -16.60 16.02
C PHE A 257 -8.82 -15.61 16.25
N ILE A 258 -8.90 -14.37 15.74
CA ILE A 258 -7.89 -13.32 15.97
C ILE A 258 -7.70 -13.08 17.48
N SER A 259 -8.80 -13.00 18.23
CA SER A 259 -8.75 -12.73 19.67
C SER A 259 -8.06 -13.86 20.42
N ALA A 260 -8.36 -15.11 20.09
CA ALA A 260 -7.69 -16.28 20.67
C ALA A 260 -6.19 -16.34 20.30
N LEU A 261 -5.87 -16.11 19.02
CA LEU A 261 -4.49 -16.04 18.56
C LEU A 261 -3.68 -14.98 19.32
N ARG A 262 -4.22 -13.78 19.49
CA ARG A 262 -3.54 -12.70 20.22
C ARG A 262 -3.27 -13.08 21.68
N ARG A 263 -4.22 -13.75 22.36
CA ARG A 263 -4.00 -14.20 23.74
C ARG A 263 -2.95 -15.30 23.84
N VAL A 264 -3.06 -16.32 23.00
CA VAL A 264 -2.16 -17.49 23.03
C VAL A 264 -0.76 -17.13 22.56
N SER A 265 -0.61 -16.25 21.55
CA SER A 265 0.69 -15.87 20.97
C SER A 265 1.63 -15.15 21.96
N VAL A 266 1.10 -14.54 23.02
CA VAL A 266 1.91 -13.94 24.11
C VAL A 266 2.84 -14.97 24.76
N PHE A 267 2.45 -16.26 24.73
CA PHE A 267 3.17 -17.36 25.34
C PHE A 267 4.03 -18.16 24.34
N SER A 268 4.14 -17.69 23.11
CA SER A 268 5.01 -18.29 22.12
C SER A 268 6.44 -17.77 22.25
N SER A 269 7.43 -18.60 21.88
CA SER A 269 8.82 -18.16 21.81
C SER A 269 8.98 -16.93 20.91
N GLN A 270 9.68 -15.92 21.40
CA GLN A 270 9.93 -14.68 20.65
C GLN A 270 10.70 -14.90 19.36
N SER A 271 11.54 -15.92 19.28
CA SER A 271 12.35 -16.21 18.10
C SER A 271 11.53 -16.82 16.97
N SER A 272 10.60 -17.72 17.28
CA SER A 272 9.80 -18.44 16.27
C SER A 272 8.40 -17.88 16.09
N SER A 273 7.80 -17.34 17.15
CA SER A 273 6.38 -16.96 17.21
C SER A 273 5.46 -18.12 16.77
N LEU A 274 5.88 -19.38 17.03
CA LEU A 274 5.17 -20.56 16.61
C LEU A 274 3.92 -20.77 17.43
N ILE A 275 2.82 -21.00 16.74
CA ILE A 275 1.58 -21.54 17.31
C ILE A 275 1.23 -22.87 16.64
N LYS A 276 0.60 -23.75 17.40
CA LYS A 276 0.05 -25.02 16.92
C LYS A 276 -1.46 -24.91 16.88
N LEU A 277 -2.04 -25.21 15.73
CA LEU A 277 -3.48 -25.38 15.52
C LEU A 277 -3.77 -26.87 15.49
N SER A 278 -4.58 -27.38 16.41
CA SER A 278 -5.03 -28.77 16.45
C SER A 278 -6.53 -28.82 16.17
N LEU A 279 -6.86 -29.35 15.01
CA LEU A 279 -8.23 -29.49 14.51
C LEU A 279 -8.79 -30.84 14.93
N SER A 280 -9.99 -30.85 15.44
CA SER A 280 -10.81 -32.01 15.71
C SER A 280 -12.28 -31.67 15.38
N GLU A 281 -13.17 -32.64 15.48
CA GLU A 281 -14.58 -32.44 15.12
C GLU A 281 -15.17 -31.21 15.79
N ASN A 282 -15.54 -30.21 14.98
CA ASN A 282 -16.14 -28.93 15.37
C ASN A 282 -15.35 -28.10 16.39
N GLN A 283 -14.06 -28.35 16.56
CA GLN A 283 -13.21 -27.64 17.48
C GLN A 283 -11.80 -27.41 16.91
N MET A 284 -11.23 -26.25 17.23
CA MET A 284 -9.84 -25.92 17.00
C MET A 284 -9.18 -25.53 18.33
N LYS A 285 -8.16 -26.28 18.73
CA LYS A 285 -7.30 -25.90 19.84
C LYS A 285 -6.09 -25.16 19.30
N ILE A 286 -5.87 -23.95 19.83
CA ILE A 286 -4.73 -23.08 19.56
C ILE A 286 -3.80 -23.22 20.75
N SER A 287 -2.54 -23.55 20.54
CA SER A 287 -1.56 -23.65 21.62
C SER A 287 -0.22 -23.02 21.24
N ALA A 288 0.46 -22.50 22.23
CA ALA A 288 1.81 -21.96 22.14
C ALA A 288 2.62 -22.35 23.37
N GLN A 289 3.93 -22.46 23.19
CA GLN A 289 4.85 -22.76 24.27
C GLN A 289 6.18 -22.05 24.03
N ASP A 290 6.74 -21.51 25.11
CA ASP A 290 8.11 -21.05 25.17
C ASP A 290 8.87 -21.91 26.19
N ILE A 291 9.75 -22.76 25.68
CA ILE A 291 10.51 -23.70 26.51
C ILE A 291 11.54 -22.98 27.36
N ASP A 292 12.15 -21.92 26.83
CA ASP A 292 13.21 -21.17 27.51
C ASP A 292 12.68 -20.45 28.75
N PHE A 293 11.45 -19.96 28.69
CA PHE A 293 10.79 -19.27 29.81
C PHE A 293 9.79 -20.15 30.55
N SER A 294 9.64 -21.45 30.14
CA SER A 294 8.71 -22.40 30.75
C SER A 294 7.26 -21.89 30.81
N THR A 295 6.84 -21.16 29.78
CA THR A 295 5.49 -20.63 29.66
C THR A 295 4.72 -21.36 28.55
N SER A 296 3.42 -21.52 28.73
CA SER A 296 2.54 -22.09 27.71
C SER A 296 1.12 -21.55 27.85
N ALA A 297 0.39 -21.57 26.76
CA ALA A 297 -1.04 -21.26 26.71
C ALA A 297 -1.75 -22.17 25.74
N GLU A 298 -3.00 -22.47 26.05
CA GLU A 298 -3.90 -23.14 25.11
C GLU A 298 -5.31 -22.55 25.23
N GLU A 299 -6.00 -22.47 24.11
CA GLU A 299 -7.39 -22.03 24.02
C GLU A 299 -8.11 -22.85 22.95
N THR A 300 -9.34 -23.24 23.22
CA THR A 300 -10.18 -23.96 22.27
C THR A 300 -11.30 -23.07 21.79
N ILE A 301 -11.46 -22.98 20.49
CA ILE A 301 -12.55 -22.25 19.83
C ILE A 301 -13.42 -23.22 19.03
N VAL A 302 -14.68 -22.85 18.82
CA VAL A 302 -15.61 -23.59 17.97
C VAL A 302 -15.33 -23.29 16.51
N CYS A 303 -15.33 -24.30 15.67
CA CYS A 303 -15.28 -24.16 14.21
C CYS A 303 -16.14 -25.24 13.58
N GLN A 304 -16.52 -25.07 12.31
CA GLN A 304 -17.15 -26.15 11.54
C GLN A 304 -16.04 -26.94 10.85
N TYR A 305 -15.74 -28.10 11.38
CA TYR A 305 -14.72 -29.02 10.84
C TYR A 305 -15.18 -30.46 10.97
N GLY A 306 -15.19 -31.17 9.85
CA GLY A 306 -15.60 -32.59 9.80
C GLY A 306 -14.51 -33.53 9.27
N GLY A 307 -13.27 -33.06 9.17
CA GLY A 307 -12.13 -33.84 8.70
C GLY A 307 -11.50 -34.72 9.81
N ASN A 308 -10.48 -35.47 9.43
CA ASN A 308 -9.67 -36.21 10.40
C ASN A 308 -8.90 -35.23 11.32
N PRO A 309 -8.68 -35.60 12.59
CA PRO A 309 -7.84 -34.81 13.48
C PRO A 309 -6.47 -34.54 12.88
N MET A 310 -6.03 -33.28 12.92
CA MET A 310 -4.72 -32.88 12.42
C MET A 310 -4.15 -31.73 13.23
N SER A 311 -2.83 -31.62 13.25
CA SER A 311 -2.13 -30.48 13.84
C SER A 311 -1.19 -29.84 12.83
N ILE A 312 -1.13 -28.53 12.81
CA ILE A 312 -0.27 -27.74 11.93
C ILE A 312 0.29 -26.53 12.68
N GLY A 313 1.55 -26.19 12.42
CA GLY A 313 2.21 -25.03 13.00
C GLY A 313 2.22 -23.84 12.06
N PHE A 314 2.02 -22.64 12.60
CA PHE A 314 2.15 -21.41 11.86
C PHE A 314 2.86 -20.32 12.69
N LYS A 315 3.44 -19.34 12.02
CA LYS A 315 3.90 -18.11 12.66
C LYS A 315 2.71 -17.23 13.01
N SER A 316 2.50 -16.97 14.30
CA SER A 316 1.32 -16.25 14.80
C SER A 316 1.16 -14.85 14.20
N SER A 317 2.26 -14.10 14.06
CA SER A 317 2.23 -12.76 13.47
C SER A 317 1.71 -12.78 12.03
N PHE A 318 2.17 -13.72 11.19
CA PHE A 318 1.72 -13.81 9.81
C PHE A 318 0.25 -14.20 9.70
N LEU A 319 -0.20 -15.12 10.56
CA LEU A 319 -1.61 -15.51 10.58
C LEU A 319 -2.50 -14.35 11.04
N ILE A 320 -2.09 -13.61 12.05
CA ILE A 320 -2.81 -12.41 12.52
C ILE A 320 -2.85 -11.33 11.43
N ASP A 321 -1.75 -11.10 10.71
CA ASP A 321 -1.69 -10.15 9.61
C ASP A 321 -2.67 -10.53 8.49
N ILE A 322 -2.69 -11.80 8.09
CA ILE A 322 -3.64 -12.32 7.10
C ILE A 322 -5.08 -12.05 7.54
N LEU A 323 -5.42 -12.44 8.77
CA LEU A 323 -6.78 -12.28 9.30
C LEU A 323 -7.22 -10.82 9.45
N ASN A 324 -6.28 -9.89 9.72
CA ASN A 324 -6.59 -8.47 9.79
C ASN A 324 -6.91 -7.86 8.41
N ASN A 325 -6.45 -8.49 7.33
CA ASN A 325 -6.66 -8.03 5.94
C ASN A 325 -7.81 -8.75 5.22
N ILE A 326 -8.64 -9.49 5.95
CA ILE A 326 -9.91 -10.06 5.48
C ILE A 326 -11.05 -9.33 6.18
N SER A 327 -12.03 -8.86 5.42
CA SER A 327 -13.20 -8.12 5.96
C SER A 327 -14.34 -9.02 6.41
N ALA A 328 -14.43 -10.26 5.88
CA ALA A 328 -15.51 -11.20 6.15
C ALA A 328 -15.65 -11.56 7.64
N GLN A 329 -16.86 -11.84 8.08
CA GLN A 329 -17.14 -12.32 9.44
C GLN A 329 -16.56 -13.72 9.65
N ASN A 330 -16.78 -14.63 8.71
CA ASN A 330 -16.26 -15.99 8.75
C ASN A 330 -15.19 -16.18 7.68
N ILE A 331 -14.22 -17.02 8.00
CA ILE A 331 -13.17 -17.44 7.08
C ILE A 331 -13.19 -18.96 6.93
N ILE A 332 -12.61 -19.41 5.84
CA ILE A 332 -12.32 -20.84 5.61
C ILE A 332 -10.81 -21.01 5.61
N ILE A 333 -10.34 -21.96 6.41
CA ILE A 333 -8.96 -22.46 6.34
C ILE A 333 -9.00 -23.79 5.65
N GLU A 334 -8.28 -23.91 4.54
CA GLU A 334 -8.16 -25.13 3.75
C GLU A 334 -6.76 -25.72 3.92
N LEU A 335 -6.68 -26.96 4.36
CA LEU A 335 -5.44 -27.67 4.69
C LEU A 335 -5.39 -29.01 3.98
N ALA A 336 -4.18 -29.50 3.69
CA ALA A 336 -3.96 -30.84 3.16
C ALA A 336 -3.23 -31.73 4.19
N ASP A 337 -2.05 -31.30 4.59
CA ASP A 337 -1.20 -31.96 5.57
C ASP A 337 -0.32 -30.93 6.29
N PRO A 338 0.36 -31.29 7.40
CA PRO A 338 1.14 -30.33 8.20
C PRO A 338 2.35 -29.70 7.50
N SER A 339 2.74 -30.19 6.33
CA SER A 339 3.91 -29.71 5.57
C SER A 339 3.56 -28.82 4.39
N ARG A 340 2.28 -28.77 4.02
CA ARG A 340 1.79 -27.96 2.90
C ARG A 340 1.19 -26.66 3.34
N ALA A 341 1.28 -25.66 2.47
CA ALA A 341 0.69 -24.37 2.71
C ALA A 341 -0.82 -24.47 3.01
N GLY A 342 -1.25 -23.75 4.04
CA GLY A 342 -2.66 -23.50 4.30
C GLY A 342 -3.17 -22.39 3.41
N VAL A 343 -4.38 -22.54 2.89
CA VAL A 343 -5.10 -21.50 2.15
C VAL A 343 -6.18 -20.92 3.06
N ILE A 344 -6.28 -19.60 3.09
CA ILE A 344 -7.25 -18.87 3.90
C ILE A 344 -8.03 -17.97 2.97
N VAL A 345 -9.34 -18.13 2.97
CA VAL A 345 -10.26 -17.34 2.14
C VAL A 345 -11.44 -16.85 2.98
N PRO A 346 -12.10 -15.74 2.61
CA PRO A 346 -13.41 -15.41 3.17
C PRO A 346 -14.41 -16.53 2.88
N GLU A 347 -15.36 -16.81 3.80
CA GLU A 347 -16.44 -17.76 3.56
C GLU A 347 -17.32 -17.31 2.40
N GLU A 348 -17.59 -16.00 2.35
CA GLU A 348 -18.29 -15.34 1.25
C GLU A 348 -17.33 -14.31 0.64
N GLN A 349 -17.04 -14.45 -0.65
CA GLN A 349 -16.28 -13.48 -1.42
C GLN A 349 -17.11 -12.22 -1.64
N GLU A 350 -16.46 -11.06 -1.69
CA GLU A 350 -17.13 -9.82 -2.09
C GLU A 350 -17.52 -9.89 -3.58
N GLU A 351 -18.51 -9.12 -3.98
CA GLU A 351 -18.99 -9.09 -5.36
C GLU A 351 -17.83 -8.68 -6.30
N ASN A 352 -17.65 -9.43 -7.37
CA ASN A 352 -16.58 -9.25 -8.36
C ASN A 352 -15.15 -9.40 -7.81
N GLU A 353 -14.97 -10.05 -6.66
CA GLU A 353 -13.65 -10.32 -6.08
C GLU A 353 -13.40 -11.83 -5.87
N ASP A 354 -12.12 -12.21 -5.91
CA ASP A 354 -11.62 -13.52 -5.47
C ASP A 354 -10.35 -13.30 -4.65
N LEU A 355 -10.51 -13.25 -3.32
CA LEU A 355 -9.44 -13.08 -2.36
C LEU A 355 -8.96 -14.43 -1.85
N LEU A 356 -7.66 -14.70 -2.01
CA LEU A 356 -7.00 -15.89 -1.50
C LEU A 356 -5.71 -15.47 -0.80
N MET A 357 -5.52 -16.00 0.40
CA MET A 357 -4.28 -15.83 1.15
C MET A 357 -3.69 -17.21 1.47
N LEU A 358 -2.37 -17.31 1.37
CA LEU A 358 -1.63 -18.53 1.60
C LEU A 358 -0.62 -18.30 2.72
N LEU A 359 -0.45 -19.28 3.58
CA LEU A 359 0.53 -19.28 4.67
C LEU A 359 1.31 -20.59 4.70
N MET A 360 2.64 -20.49 4.64
CA MET A 360 3.52 -21.64 4.77
C MET A 360 3.53 -22.14 6.22
N PRO A 361 3.42 -23.44 6.46
CA PRO A 361 3.48 -23.98 7.80
C PRO A 361 4.92 -23.95 8.36
N MET A 362 4.99 -24.02 9.67
CA MET A 362 6.21 -24.25 10.42
C MET A 362 6.23 -25.68 10.96
N MET A 363 7.40 -26.30 10.94
CA MET A 363 7.55 -27.64 11.51
C MET A 363 7.25 -27.63 13.02
N LEU A 364 6.41 -28.57 13.42
CA LEU A 364 6.19 -28.85 14.84
C LEU A 364 7.29 -29.78 15.34
N ASN A 365 7.98 -29.37 16.39
CA ASN A 365 8.89 -30.25 17.11
C ASN A 365 8.03 -31.03 18.11
N ASP A 366 7.73 -32.27 17.77
CA ASP A 366 7.05 -33.23 18.66
C ASP A 366 7.99 -33.75 19.74
#